data_7ff05a4a9f0183a23386e9bd6cca1bcf
#
_entry.id   7ff05a4a9f0183a23386e9bd6cca1bcf
#
_cell.length_a   1.000
_cell.length_b   1.000
_cell.length_c   1.000
_cell.angle_alpha   90.00
_cell.angle_beta   90.00
_cell.angle_gamma   90.00
#
_symmetry.space_group_name_H-M   'P 1'
#
loop_
_entity.id
_entity.type
_entity.pdbx_description
1 polymer ?
#
loop_
_entity_poly.entity_id
_entity_poly.type
_entity_poly.pdbx_seq_one_letter_code
_entity_poly.pdbx_strand_id
1 'polypeptide(L)'
;MTKAELVDHVAATVQLSKSQTDAVLTQCLQAIMDALQAGDSVELRGFGRFHLRHRQPRAGRNPRTGETIPIPAKTVPTFTAGKAFQERVHPGAAAAGGAV
;
A
#
# COMPACT_ATOMS: atom_id res chain seq x y z
N MET A 1 10.39 -10.09 -5.84
CA MET A 1 11.47 -9.27 -5.25
C MET A 1 11.23 -9.12 -3.77
N THR A 2 12.26 -9.36 -2.98
CA THR A 2 12.20 -9.18 -1.53
C THR A 2 12.72 -7.80 -1.14
N LYS A 3 12.56 -7.44 0.15
CA LYS A 3 13.13 -6.20 0.68
C LYS A 3 14.64 -6.16 0.47
N ALA A 4 15.33 -7.28 0.71
CA ALA A 4 16.77 -7.37 0.55
C ALA A 4 17.20 -7.12 -0.91
N GLU A 5 16.48 -7.69 -1.85
CA GLU A 5 16.75 -7.48 -3.28
C GLU A 5 16.47 -6.02 -3.68
N LEU A 6 15.43 -5.42 -3.14
CA LEU A 6 15.12 -4.01 -3.38
C LEU A 6 16.24 -3.11 -2.84
N VAL A 7 16.74 -3.41 -1.63
CA VAL A 7 17.85 -2.67 -1.03
C VAL A 7 19.10 -2.77 -1.90
N ASP A 8 19.43 -3.98 -2.39
CA ASP A 8 20.58 -4.19 -3.26
C ASP A 8 20.48 -3.35 -4.53
N HIS A 9 19.31 -3.35 -5.16
CA HIS A 9 19.06 -2.59 -6.38
C HIS A 9 19.20 -1.08 -6.15
N VAL A 10 18.56 -0.58 -5.09
CA VAL A 10 18.59 0.87 -4.79
C VAL A 10 19.99 1.31 -4.38
N ALA A 11 20.69 0.52 -3.57
CA ALA A 11 22.04 0.85 -3.13
C ALA A 11 22.98 1.01 -4.33
N ALA A 12 22.88 0.13 -5.30
CA ALA A 12 23.69 0.21 -6.51
C ALA A 12 23.38 1.48 -7.32
N THR A 13 22.11 1.87 -7.38
CA THR A 13 21.67 3.03 -8.16
C THR A 13 22.09 4.35 -7.50
N VAL A 14 21.95 4.45 -6.17
CA VAL A 14 22.24 5.70 -5.45
C VAL A 14 23.66 5.76 -4.88
N GLN A 15 24.45 4.70 -5.10
CA GLN A 15 25.84 4.62 -4.64
C GLN A 15 25.99 4.78 -3.12
N LEU A 16 25.07 4.20 -2.38
CA LEU A 16 25.16 4.09 -0.93
C LEU A 16 25.48 2.65 -0.55
N SER A 17 25.93 2.44 0.68
CA SER A 17 26.10 1.08 1.18
C SER A 17 24.73 0.39 1.33
N LYS A 18 24.73 -0.95 1.31
CA LYS A 18 23.51 -1.70 1.57
C LYS A 18 22.95 -1.40 2.94
N SER A 19 23.80 -1.27 3.93
CA SER A 19 23.41 -0.94 5.30
C SER A 19 22.72 0.42 5.40
N GLN A 20 23.28 1.44 4.76
CA GLN A 20 22.68 2.78 4.72
C GLN A 20 21.34 2.75 3.99
N THR A 21 21.29 2.09 2.85
CA THR A 21 20.07 2.00 2.05
C THR A 21 18.97 1.25 2.80
N ASP A 22 19.32 0.16 3.47
CA ASP A 22 18.35 -0.59 4.29
C ASP A 22 17.79 0.28 5.42
N ALA A 23 18.65 1.05 6.08
CA ALA A 23 18.22 1.95 7.15
C ALA A 23 17.26 3.01 6.64
N VAL A 24 17.55 3.62 5.50
CA VAL A 24 16.69 4.65 4.90
C VAL A 24 15.35 4.05 4.48
N LEU A 25 15.36 2.92 3.79
CA LEU A 25 14.13 2.26 3.36
C LEU A 25 13.27 1.85 4.55
N THR A 26 13.89 1.27 5.58
CA THR A 26 13.19 0.87 6.80
C THR A 26 12.51 2.06 7.46
N GLN A 27 13.20 3.19 7.57
CA GLN A 27 12.63 4.40 8.16
C GLN A 27 11.48 4.98 7.34
N CYS A 28 11.58 4.92 6.01
CA CYS A 28 10.48 5.34 5.14
C CYS A 28 9.23 4.49 5.37
N LEU A 29 9.38 3.18 5.44
CA LEU A 29 8.27 2.27 5.65
C LEU A 29 7.65 2.46 7.04
N GLN A 30 8.49 2.65 8.05
CA GLN A 30 8.03 2.92 9.43
C GLN A 30 7.24 4.23 9.48
N ALA A 31 7.73 5.28 8.82
CA ALA A 31 7.06 6.56 8.81
C ALA A 31 5.68 6.49 8.15
N ILE A 32 5.56 5.69 7.08
CA ILE A 32 4.27 5.47 6.42
C ILE A 32 3.30 4.75 7.36
N MET A 33 3.77 3.70 8.03
CA MET A 33 2.94 2.96 8.99
C MET A 33 2.51 3.83 10.16
N ASP A 34 3.42 4.65 10.68
CA ASP A 34 3.13 5.55 11.79
C ASP A 34 2.09 6.60 11.40
N ALA A 35 2.19 7.16 10.21
CA ALA A 35 1.22 8.14 9.70
C ALA A 35 -0.17 7.52 9.60
N LEU A 36 -0.28 6.34 9.04
CA LEU A 36 -1.56 5.64 8.91
C LEU A 36 -2.14 5.28 10.27
N GLN A 37 -1.30 4.85 11.20
CA GLN A 37 -1.74 4.55 12.56
C GLN A 37 -2.34 5.78 13.26
N ALA A 38 -1.81 6.96 12.96
CA ALA A 38 -2.32 8.22 13.48
C ALA A 38 -3.57 8.72 12.73
N GLY A 39 -4.05 7.98 11.74
CA GLY A 39 -5.23 8.35 10.97
C GLY A 39 -4.95 9.26 9.78
N ASP A 40 -3.69 9.46 9.45
CA ASP A 40 -3.28 10.29 8.32
C ASP A 40 -3.10 9.46 7.06
N SER A 41 -3.00 10.09 5.92
CA SER A 41 -2.67 9.43 4.66
C SER A 41 -1.29 9.88 4.19
N VAL A 42 -0.67 9.08 3.34
CA VAL A 42 0.63 9.40 2.77
C VAL A 42 0.51 9.37 1.26
N GLU A 43 0.65 10.52 0.63
CA GLU A 43 0.60 10.64 -0.82
C GLU A 43 2.01 10.83 -1.36
N LEU A 44 2.42 9.93 -2.26
CA LEU A 44 3.70 10.00 -2.95
C LEU A 44 3.42 10.34 -4.41
N ARG A 45 3.66 11.58 -4.76
CA ARG A 45 3.36 12.10 -6.09
C ARG A 45 4.05 11.27 -7.18
N GLY A 46 3.25 10.84 -8.16
CA GLY A 46 3.74 10.00 -9.24
C GLY A 46 3.79 8.52 -8.92
N PHE A 47 3.50 8.13 -7.68
CA PHE A 47 3.52 6.74 -7.25
C PHE A 47 2.14 6.26 -6.80
N GLY A 48 1.58 6.89 -5.78
CA GLY A 48 0.29 6.51 -5.25
C GLY A 48 0.05 7.06 -3.86
N ARG A 49 -0.99 6.56 -3.23
CA ARG A 49 -1.41 7.02 -1.92
C ARG A 49 -1.67 5.84 -1.00
N PHE A 50 -1.10 5.90 0.19
CA PHE A 50 -1.41 4.98 1.28
C PHE A 50 -2.47 5.62 2.16
N HIS A 51 -3.54 4.91 2.42
CA HIS A 51 -4.65 5.43 3.22
C HIS A 51 -5.36 4.29 3.95
N LEU A 52 -6.20 4.66 4.91
CA LEU A 52 -6.99 3.68 5.63
C LEU A 52 -8.36 3.53 4.96
N ARG A 53 -8.84 2.30 4.94
CA ARG A 53 -10.19 1.99 4.50
C ARG A 53 -10.95 1.45 5.71
N HIS A 54 -12.07 2.09 6.02
CA HIS A 54 -12.93 1.67 7.11
C HIS A 54 -14.07 0.84 6.55
N ARG A 55 -14.16 -0.41 6.99
CA ARG A 55 -15.23 -1.31 6.60
C ARG A 55 -16.30 -1.35 7.68
N GLN A 56 -17.53 -1.12 7.29
CA GLN A 56 -18.65 -1.16 8.21
C GLN A 56 -18.89 -2.58 8.73
N PRO A 57 -19.46 -2.73 9.95
CA PRO A 57 -19.93 -4.03 10.41
C PRO A 57 -21.01 -4.52 9.47
N ARG A 58 -21.01 -5.81 9.21
CA ARG A 58 -22.01 -6.42 8.33
C ARG A 58 -22.32 -7.83 8.79
N ALA A 59 -23.43 -8.40 8.27
CA ALA A 59 -23.76 -9.78 8.48
C ALA A 59 -23.18 -10.61 7.35
N GLY A 60 -22.43 -11.64 7.71
CA GLY A 60 -21.99 -12.67 6.77
C GLY A 60 -22.82 -13.92 6.96
N ARG A 61 -22.61 -14.92 6.12
CA ARG A 61 -23.29 -16.19 6.22
C ARG A 61 -22.30 -17.32 6.20
N ASN A 62 -22.43 -18.26 7.14
CA ASN A 62 -21.62 -19.46 7.16
C ASN A 62 -22.07 -20.36 6.01
N PRO A 63 -21.22 -20.65 5.01
CA PRO A 63 -21.60 -21.45 3.86
C PRO A 63 -21.91 -22.92 4.23
N ARG A 64 -21.48 -23.38 5.39
CA ARG A 64 -21.68 -24.74 5.85
C ARG A 64 -23.03 -24.93 6.51
N THR A 65 -23.45 -23.95 7.32
CA THR A 65 -24.71 -24.08 8.12
C THR A 65 -25.78 -23.10 7.68
N GLY A 66 -25.43 -22.09 6.91
CA GLY A 66 -26.37 -21.04 6.52
C GLY A 66 -26.64 -20.02 7.61
N GLU A 67 -25.97 -20.13 8.76
CA GLU A 67 -26.15 -19.20 9.86
C GLU A 67 -25.58 -17.83 9.55
N THR A 68 -26.25 -16.78 10.03
CA THR A 68 -25.75 -15.42 9.93
C THR A 68 -24.65 -15.21 10.96
N ILE A 69 -23.49 -14.77 10.49
CA ILE A 69 -22.32 -14.49 11.34
C ILE A 69 -22.06 -13.00 11.32
N PRO A 70 -21.94 -12.34 12.49
CA PRO A 70 -21.59 -10.93 12.52
C PRO A 70 -20.14 -10.74 12.09
N ILE A 71 -19.91 -9.82 11.15
CA ILE A 71 -18.58 -9.42 10.71
C ILE A 71 -18.33 -8.04 11.30
N PRO A 72 -17.37 -7.90 12.23
CA PRO A 72 -17.13 -6.61 12.89
C PRO A 72 -16.56 -5.56 11.94
N ALA A 73 -16.68 -4.30 12.34
CA ALA A 73 -16.02 -3.21 11.65
C ALA A 73 -14.51 -3.44 11.61
N LYS A 74 -13.89 -3.03 10.52
CA LYS A 74 -12.45 -3.23 10.33
C LYS A 74 -11.84 -2.02 9.63
N THR A 75 -10.64 -1.65 10.09
CA THR A 75 -9.85 -0.62 9.44
C THR A 75 -8.63 -1.29 8.82
N VAL A 76 -8.42 -1.11 7.54
CA VAL A 76 -7.30 -1.74 6.83
C VAL A 76 -6.47 -0.69 6.08
N PRO A 77 -5.14 -0.84 6.06
CA PRO A 77 -4.30 0.00 5.22
C PRO A 77 -4.50 -0.40 3.76
N THR A 78 -4.60 0.59 2.89
CA THR A 78 -4.83 0.38 1.47
C THR A 78 -3.89 1.25 0.66
N PHE A 79 -3.38 0.71 -0.43
CA PHE A 79 -2.59 1.46 -1.39
C PHE A 79 -3.38 1.64 -2.67
N THR A 80 -3.47 2.87 -3.15
CA THR A 80 -4.07 3.18 -4.44
C THR A 80 -2.98 3.73 -5.35
N ALA A 81 -2.71 3.03 -6.44
CA ALA A 81 -1.69 3.44 -7.40
C ALA A 81 -2.09 4.74 -8.09
N GLY A 82 -1.13 5.64 -8.24
CA GLY A 82 -1.34 6.88 -8.95
C GLY A 82 -1.40 6.65 -10.47
N LYS A 83 -1.86 7.67 -11.19
CA LYS A 83 -2.00 7.63 -12.64
C LYS A 83 -0.71 7.22 -13.35
N ALA A 84 0.39 7.86 -12.97
CA ALA A 84 1.69 7.59 -13.60
C ALA A 84 2.14 6.14 -13.40
N PHE A 85 1.89 5.61 -12.22
CA PHE A 85 2.22 4.22 -11.91
C PHE A 85 1.36 3.26 -12.73
N GLN A 86 0.05 3.50 -12.77
CA GLN A 86 -0.87 2.67 -13.54
C GLN A 86 -0.50 2.67 -15.02
N GLU A 87 -0.15 3.83 -15.55
CA GLU A 87 0.24 3.99 -16.95
C GLU A 87 1.54 3.23 -17.27
N ARG A 88 2.49 3.18 -16.35
CA ARG A 88 3.74 2.44 -16.54
C ARG A 88 3.51 0.94 -16.59
N VAL A 89 2.60 0.44 -15.78
CA VAL A 89 2.32 -1.00 -15.69
C VAL A 89 1.42 -1.46 -16.83
N HIS A 90 0.45 -0.64 -17.18
CA HIS A 90 -0.53 -0.95 -18.24
C HIS A 90 -0.82 0.31 -19.03
N PRO A 91 -0.12 0.56 -20.13
CA PRO A 91 -0.35 1.74 -20.96
C PRO A 91 -1.80 1.86 -21.37
N GLY A 92 -2.39 3.03 -21.12
CA GLY A 92 -3.80 3.28 -21.36
C GLY A 92 -4.72 2.99 -20.19
N ALA A 93 -4.23 2.42 -19.10
CA ALA A 93 -5.04 2.08 -17.93
C ALA A 93 -5.74 3.31 -17.33
N ALA A 94 -5.03 4.44 -17.25
CA ALA A 94 -5.60 5.68 -16.72
C ALA A 94 -6.69 6.23 -17.63
N ALA A 95 -6.54 6.09 -18.96
CA ALA A 95 -7.54 6.51 -19.94
C ALA A 95 -8.77 5.62 -19.90
N ALA A 96 -8.62 4.37 -19.48
CA ALA A 96 -9.74 3.44 -19.35
C ALA A 96 -10.57 3.63 -18.08
N GLY A 97 -10.34 4.72 -17.38
CA GLY A 97 -11.13 5.06 -16.21
C GLY A 97 -10.54 4.58 -14.90
N GLY A 98 -9.28 4.22 -14.91
CA GLY A 98 -8.57 3.88 -13.69
C GLY A 98 -8.43 5.12 -12.84
N ALA A 99 -9.32 5.32 -11.96
CA ALA A 99 -9.41 6.51 -11.18
C ALA A 99 -8.34 6.56 -10.10
N VAL A 100 -7.55 7.53 -10.08
CA VAL A 100 -6.88 8.07 -8.89
C VAL A 100 -6.19 9.32 -9.23
#